data_7385ac504c58a5a77f350f28fad96acc
#
_entry.id   7385ac504c58a5a77f350f28fad96acc
#
_cell.length_a   1.000
_cell.length_b   1.000
_cell.length_c   1.000
_cell.angle_alpha   90.00
_cell.angle_beta   90.00
_cell.angle_gamma   90.00
#
_symmetry.space_group_name_H-M   'P 1'
#
loop_
_entity.id
_entity.type
_entity.pdbx_description
1 polymer ?
#
loop_
_entity_poly.entity_id
_entity_poly.type
_entity_poly.pdbx_seq_one_letter_code
_entity_poly.pdbx_strand_id
1 'polypeptide(L)'
;FASSTQSLQLQRGVGTSTNGAGAFGASLNMLTDAFSEEAYAKISSSVGSFNTLRSNVKFSTGLMNDHFEFSGRLSRVTSDGYVDRASSELDGYFLQGTYKDDNTLIKALLFGGHEITYQAWNGITADQLENDRTYNSAGEYTDDNGDTQYYENEVDNYKQDHFQLHWYETWNSAWNTHLAVHYTRGRGFFEQYREEDDFATYGLEPFTVNGELVETTDLIRRRWLDNDFYGTVFSATYNSENLELIMGGGYNEYKGDHFGEIIWAEYARNSEIRDRYYDDNSTKTDVNFYTKANYQLTDQWSLFGDVQYRGVGYQANGEDTGLVGDTFNFFNPKAGVTFDLNRNNNFYFSYARANREPNRNDYENGSPKPEKLNDFELGWRYVSPSFQLNTNVYYMRYKDQLVLTGGLNDVGAPLRSNVGDSYRLGLEIDANVTLSNSFKWRPNIALSDNRNLDYFFERDGELQDLGNTNIAFSPKLIAGNIITYQPNNNFQVSLLSKFVGKQYMGNIDSEGSVLDSYTQTDFNIQYTINMNSFIKSIELSGLVNNIFDADIVSNGYFYTFDDDYSNPGTITTIEGAGYYPQAGINFLVGATINF
;
A
#
# COMPACT_ATOMS: atom_id res chain seq x y z
N PHE A 1 -12.49 -2.02 -0.15
CA PHE A 1 -13.13 -2.77 0.94
C PHE A 1 -12.73 -4.24 0.91
N ALA A 2 -12.11 -4.75 1.99
CA ALA A 2 -11.64 -6.13 2.11
C ALA A 2 -12.78 -7.18 2.14
N SER A 3 -14.03 -6.76 2.35
CA SER A 3 -15.18 -7.68 2.48
C SER A 3 -15.58 -8.42 1.20
N SER A 4 -14.98 -8.12 0.04
CA SER A 4 -15.10 -8.90 -1.21
C SER A 4 -13.82 -9.67 -1.55
N THR A 5 -12.88 -9.76 -0.63
CA THR A 5 -11.64 -10.50 -0.80
C THR A 5 -11.79 -11.84 -0.09
N GLN A 6 -11.74 -12.94 -0.84
CA GLN A 6 -11.79 -14.30 -0.31
C GLN A 6 -10.48 -14.68 0.35
N SER A 7 -9.36 -14.33 -0.27
CA SER A 7 -8.03 -14.58 0.27
C SER A 7 -7.06 -13.47 -0.09
N LEU A 8 -6.07 -13.29 0.79
CA LEU A 8 -5.01 -12.33 0.65
C LEU A 8 -3.70 -13.08 0.88
N GLN A 9 -2.83 -13.07 -0.12
CA GLN A 9 -1.52 -13.70 -0.06
C GLN A 9 -0.45 -12.63 -0.16
N LEU A 10 0.33 -12.47 0.89
CA LEU A 10 1.56 -11.67 0.88
C LEU A 10 2.74 -12.58 0.56
N GLN A 11 3.42 -12.30 -0.55
CA GLN A 11 4.70 -12.93 -0.88
C GLN A 11 5.80 -11.90 -0.65
N ARG A 12 6.75 -12.23 0.22
CA ARG A 12 7.96 -11.43 0.49
C ARG A 12 9.02 -11.74 -0.57
N GLY A 13 10.01 -10.85 -0.74
CA GLY A 13 11.04 -10.98 -1.76
C GLY A 13 10.53 -10.66 -3.16
N VAL A 14 11.32 -10.98 -4.16
CA VAL A 14 11.02 -10.70 -5.58
C VAL A 14 9.78 -11.46 -6.07
N GLY A 15 9.56 -12.66 -5.57
CA GLY A 15 8.46 -13.51 -6.01
C GLY A 15 8.60 -14.03 -7.45
N THR A 16 7.54 -14.68 -7.95
CA THR A 16 7.48 -15.23 -9.31
C THR A 16 6.90 -14.23 -10.30
N SER A 17 7.16 -14.38 -11.59
CA SER A 17 6.64 -13.49 -12.65
C SER A 17 5.13 -13.54 -12.80
N THR A 18 4.46 -14.59 -12.29
CA THR A 18 2.99 -14.70 -12.23
C THR A 18 2.35 -13.71 -11.24
N ASN A 19 3.13 -13.10 -10.34
CA ASN A 19 2.64 -12.10 -9.36
C ASN A 19 2.48 -10.69 -9.94
N GLY A 20 2.73 -10.53 -11.24
CA GLY A 20 2.63 -9.26 -11.94
C GLY A 20 3.98 -8.72 -12.40
N ALA A 21 3.92 -7.84 -13.38
CA ALA A 21 5.10 -7.30 -14.07
C ALA A 21 6.00 -6.48 -13.12
N GLY A 22 5.42 -5.78 -12.16
CA GLY A 22 6.12 -4.88 -11.24
C GLY A 22 6.55 -5.49 -9.91
N ALA A 23 6.46 -6.82 -9.72
CA ALA A 23 6.89 -7.48 -8.48
C ALA A 23 8.37 -7.22 -8.21
N PHE A 24 8.71 -6.59 -7.07
CA PHE A 24 10.07 -6.16 -6.74
C PHE A 24 10.49 -6.58 -5.34
N GLY A 25 10.01 -5.98 -4.27
CA GLY A 25 10.39 -6.33 -2.90
C GLY A 25 9.35 -7.18 -2.16
N ALA A 26 8.10 -7.12 -2.61
CA ALA A 26 6.99 -7.96 -2.14
C ALA A 26 5.85 -7.92 -3.15
N SER A 27 4.93 -8.88 -3.06
CA SER A 27 3.69 -8.91 -3.84
C SER A 27 2.51 -9.22 -2.93
N LEU A 28 1.42 -8.48 -3.11
CA LEU A 28 0.15 -8.73 -2.45
C LEU A 28 -0.86 -9.21 -3.49
N ASN A 29 -1.21 -10.49 -3.41
CA ASN A 29 -2.20 -11.08 -4.28
C ASN A 29 -3.54 -11.15 -3.56
N MET A 30 -4.56 -10.51 -4.13
CA MET A 30 -5.92 -10.52 -3.61
C MET A 30 -6.81 -11.32 -4.55
N LEU A 31 -7.44 -12.36 -4.02
CA LEU A 31 -8.44 -13.11 -4.73
C LEU A 31 -9.83 -12.60 -4.32
N THR A 32 -10.61 -12.13 -5.29
CA THR A 32 -12.02 -11.77 -5.05
C THR A 32 -12.85 -13.02 -4.77
N ASP A 33 -14.07 -12.81 -4.26
CA ASP A 33 -14.98 -13.93 -3.94
C ASP A 33 -15.11 -14.93 -5.10
N ALA A 34 -15.06 -16.21 -4.76
CA ALA A 34 -15.48 -17.26 -5.67
C ALA A 34 -17.00 -17.17 -5.90
N PHE A 35 -17.49 -17.79 -6.98
CA PHE A 35 -18.93 -17.98 -7.14
C PHE A 35 -19.47 -18.88 -6.02
N SER A 36 -20.73 -18.67 -5.65
CA SER A 36 -21.43 -19.49 -4.65
C SER A 36 -22.38 -20.47 -5.34
N GLU A 37 -22.40 -21.71 -4.89
CA GLU A 37 -23.38 -22.69 -5.36
C GLU A 37 -24.79 -22.44 -4.79
N GLU A 38 -24.83 -21.96 -3.52
CA GLU A 38 -26.06 -21.66 -2.82
C GLU A 38 -26.33 -20.15 -2.74
N ALA A 39 -27.61 -19.80 -2.78
CA ALA A 39 -28.04 -18.43 -2.51
C ALA A 39 -27.82 -18.06 -1.05
N TYR A 40 -27.33 -16.84 -0.82
CA TYR A 40 -27.16 -16.29 0.51
C TYR A 40 -27.33 -14.76 0.53
N ALA A 41 -27.63 -14.24 1.71
CA ALA A 41 -27.51 -12.83 2.01
C ALA A 41 -26.83 -12.66 3.38
N LYS A 42 -26.00 -11.60 3.52
CA LYS A 42 -25.35 -11.22 4.77
C LYS A 42 -25.54 -9.73 4.99
N ILE A 43 -25.91 -9.36 6.21
CA ILE A 43 -25.99 -7.97 6.63
C ILE A 43 -25.06 -7.81 7.83
N SER A 44 -24.06 -6.96 7.72
CA SER A 44 -23.08 -6.70 8.78
C SER A 44 -23.13 -5.24 9.18
N SER A 45 -23.12 -4.97 10.47
CA SER A 45 -22.94 -3.61 10.98
C SER A 45 -22.04 -3.62 12.22
N SER A 46 -21.22 -2.59 12.38
CA SER A 46 -20.38 -2.41 13.55
C SER A 46 -20.25 -0.94 13.92
N VAL A 47 -20.11 -0.70 15.22
CA VAL A 47 -19.93 0.62 15.81
C VAL A 47 -18.66 0.60 16.67
N GLY A 48 -17.98 1.73 16.78
CA GLY A 48 -16.75 1.81 17.55
C GLY A 48 -16.36 3.21 17.98
N SER A 49 -15.14 3.31 18.51
CA SER A 49 -14.52 4.59 18.89
C SER A 49 -14.52 5.56 17.71
N PHE A 50 -14.45 6.86 18.01
CA PHE A 50 -14.42 7.95 17.03
C PHE A 50 -15.68 7.99 16.15
N ASN A 51 -16.85 7.71 16.73
CA ASN A 51 -18.14 7.62 16.01
C ASN A 51 -18.10 6.70 14.78
N THR A 52 -17.20 5.72 14.79
CA THR A 52 -17.05 4.81 13.65
C THR A 52 -18.29 3.96 13.47
N LEU A 53 -18.88 4.02 12.27
CA LEU A 53 -19.96 3.13 11.81
C LEU A 53 -19.53 2.44 10.54
N ARG A 54 -19.63 1.10 10.51
CA ARG A 54 -19.42 0.29 9.31
C ARG A 54 -20.68 -0.49 9.02
N SER A 55 -21.14 -0.47 7.78
CA SER A 55 -22.29 -1.22 7.30
C SER A 55 -21.96 -1.91 5.99
N ASN A 56 -22.41 -3.14 5.84
CA ASN A 56 -22.16 -3.95 4.66
C ASN A 56 -23.35 -4.87 4.39
N VAL A 57 -23.76 -4.94 3.12
CA VAL A 57 -24.72 -5.92 2.63
C VAL A 57 -24.05 -6.71 1.51
N LYS A 58 -24.07 -8.04 1.62
CA LYS A 58 -23.50 -8.96 0.63
C LYS A 58 -24.52 -10.03 0.28
N PHE A 59 -24.63 -10.39 -1.00
CA PHE A 59 -25.57 -11.41 -1.47
C PHE A 59 -25.00 -12.21 -2.64
N SER A 60 -25.54 -13.41 -2.84
CA SER A 60 -25.40 -14.20 -4.06
C SER A 60 -26.72 -14.90 -4.39
N THR A 61 -27.00 -15.03 -5.68
CA THR A 61 -28.17 -15.83 -6.18
C THR A 61 -27.96 -17.33 -6.03
N GLY A 62 -26.71 -17.76 -5.77
CA GLY A 62 -26.30 -19.14 -6.05
C GLY A 62 -26.27 -19.44 -7.55
N LEU A 63 -25.85 -20.63 -7.91
CA LEU A 63 -25.88 -21.10 -9.30
C LEU A 63 -27.32 -21.31 -9.79
N MET A 64 -27.74 -20.51 -10.75
CA MET A 64 -29.00 -20.66 -11.46
C MET A 64 -28.79 -21.54 -12.69
N ASN A 65 -29.64 -22.56 -12.85
CA ASN A 65 -29.55 -23.56 -13.93
C ASN A 65 -28.12 -24.17 -14.04
N ASP A 66 -27.43 -24.34 -12.92
CA ASP A 66 -26.07 -24.89 -12.80
C ASP A 66 -24.98 -24.10 -13.53
N HIS A 67 -25.29 -22.92 -14.10
CA HIS A 67 -24.35 -22.15 -14.93
C HIS A 67 -24.15 -20.71 -14.50
N PHE A 68 -25.17 -20.00 -14.04
CA PHE A 68 -25.08 -18.56 -13.82
C PHE A 68 -25.19 -18.19 -12.36
N GLU A 69 -24.32 -17.27 -11.92
CA GLU A 69 -24.40 -16.67 -10.60
C GLU A 69 -24.27 -15.15 -10.71
N PHE A 70 -25.05 -14.43 -9.90
CA PHE A 70 -24.88 -13.00 -9.67
C PHE A 70 -24.67 -12.77 -8.18
N SER A 71 -23.60 -12.07 -7.86
CA SER A 71 -23.30 -11.66 -6.49
C SER A 71 -22.96 -10.19 -6.41
N GLY A 72 -23.16 -9.65 -5.22
CA GLY A 72 -22.87 -8.24 -5.00
C GLY A 72 -22.66 -7.89 -3.54
N ARG A 73 -22.10 -6.69 -3.35
CA ARG A 73 -21.86 -6.10 -2.06
C ARG A 73 -21.97 -4.58 -2.14
N LEU A 74 -22.60 -3.99 -1.12
CA LEU A 74 -22.57 -2.56 -0.85
C LEU A 74 -21.98 -2.33 0.53
N SER A 75 -21.13 -1.33 0.69
CA SER A 75 -20.46 -1.02 1.94
C SER A 75 -20.37 0.47 2.17
N ARG A 76 -20.51 0.89 3.42
CA ARG A 76 -20.26 2.25 3.87
C ARG A 76 -19.47 2.23 5.17
N VAL A 77 -18.50 3.13 5.31
CA VAL A 77 -17.77 3.41 6.54
C VAL A 77 -17.80 4.92 6.78
N THR A 78 -18.14 5.31 7.99
CA THR A 78 -17.99 6.68 8.45
C THR A 78 -17.24 6.70 9.76
N SER A 79 -16.41 7.72 10.01
CA SER A 79 -15.67 7.91 11.25
C SER A 79 -15.27 9.37 11.39
N ASP A 80 -15.17 9.87 12.62
CA ASP A 80 -14.60 11.21 12.90
C ASP A 80 -13.05 11.17 12.93
N GLY A 81 -12.46 9.96 13.01
CA GLY A 81 -11.01 9.78 13.13
C GLY A 81 -10.46 10.01 14.54
N TYR A 82 -9.21 9.64 14.76
CA TYR A 82 -8.49 9.89 16.03
C TYR A 82 -7.91 11.31 16.08
N VAL A 83 -7.36 11.76 14.97
CA VAL A 83 -6.78 13.10 14.81
C VAL A 83 -7.92 14.11 14.63
N ASP A 84 -7.74 15.31 15.10
CA ASP A 84 -8.76 16.37 15.05
C ASP A 84 -9.22 16.63 13.61
N ARG A 85 -10.53 16.71 13.41
CA ARG A 85 -11.20 16.92 12.10
C ARG A 85 -10.97 15.80 11.06
N ALA A 86 -10.19 14.75 11.34
CA ALA A 86 -9.84 13.69 10.39
C ALA A 86 -11.00 12.75 10.05
N SER A 87 -12.14 13.32 9.68
CA SER A 87 -13.35 12.58 9.32
C SER A 87 -13.15 11.79 8.02
N SER A 88 -13.87 10.66 7.90
CA SER A 88 -13.84 9.80 6.73
C SER A 88 -15.23 9.33 6.36
N GLU A 89 -15.61 9.47 5.09
CA GLU A 89 -16.77 8.84 4.46
C GLU A 89 -16.32 7.97 3.30
N LEU A 90 -16.55 6.66 3.40
CA LEU A 90 -16.11 5.70 2.40
C LEU A 90 -17.30 4.89 1.92
N ASP A 91 -17.66 4.98 0.66
CA ASP A 91 -18.67 4.17 0.01
C ASP A 91 -18.01 3.18 -0.96
N GLY A 92 -18.52 1.97 -1.03
CA GLY A 92 -17.97 0.96 -1.95
C GLY A 92 -19.03 -0.01 -2.43
N TYR A 93 -18.86 -0.46 -3.66
CA TYR A 93 -19.70 -1.45 -4.27
C TYR A 93 -18.87 -2.53 -4.97
N PHE A 94 -19.43 -3.70 -5.11
CA PHE A 94 -18.86 -4.82 -5.86
C PHE A 94 -20.01 -5.63 -6.47
N LEU A 95 -19.95 -5.88 -7.78
CA LEU A 95 -20.89 -6.70 -8.52
C LEU A 95 -20.11 -7.73 -9.33
N GLN A 96 -20.57 -8.96 -9.32
CA GLN A 96 -19.97 -10.05 -10.09
C GLN A 96 -21.06 -10.82 -10.82
N GLY A 97 -20.85 -11.06 -12.12
CA GLY A 97 -21.58 -12.04 -12.90
C GLY A 97 -20.65 -13.18 -13.28
N THR A 98 -21.06 -14.41 -13.03
CA THR A 98 -20.29 -15.62 -13.30
C THR A 98 -21.07 -16.52 -14.24
N TYR A 99 -20.40 -17.03 -15.29
CA TYR A 99 -20.85 -18.17 -16.07
C TYR A 99 -19.86 -19.31 -15.86
N LYS A 100 -20.37 -20.50 -15.63
CA LYS A 100 -19.58 -21.71 -15.41
C LYS A 100 -20.20 -22.89 -16.17
N ASP A 101 -19.34 -23.67 -16.81
CA ASP A 101 -19.67 -25.06 -17.21
C ASP A 101 -18.49 -26.00 -16.83
N ASP A 102 -18.43 -27.20 -17.42
CA ASP A 102 -17.43 -28.20 -17.06
C ASP A 102 -15.99 -27.74 -17.36
N ASN A 103 -15.78 -26.91 -18.37
CA ASN A 103 -14.47 -26.51 -18.86
C ASN A 103 -14.22 -25.01 -18.80
N THR A 104 -15.28 -24.21 -18.82
CA THR A 104 -15.22 -22.76 -18.97
C THR A 104 -15.69 -22.06 -17.70
N LEU A 105 -14.93 -21.05 -17.27
CA LEU A 105 -15.35 -20.08 -16.25
C LEU A 105 -15.15 -18.67 -16.79
N ILE A 106 -16.26 -17.91 -16.86
CA ILE A 106 -16.22 -16.49 -17.23
C ILE A 106 -16.69 -15.68 -16.03
N LYS A 107 -15.91 -14.65 -15.64
CA LYS A 107 -16.29 -13.70 -14.59
C LYS A 107 -16.26 -12.29 -15.14
N ALA A 108 -17.35 -11.57 -14.99
CA ALA A 108 -17.42 -10.13 -15.22
C ALA A 108 -17.53 -9.42 -13.87
N LEU A 109 -16.62 -8.48 -13.60
CA LEU A 109 -16.52 -7.76 -12.34
C LEU A 109 -16.73 -6.26 -12.60
N LEU A 110 -17.53 -5.64 -11.76
CA LEU A 110 -17.70 -4.20 -11.67
C LEU A 110 -17.59 -3.81 -10.19
N PHE A 111 -16.58 -3.05 -9.81
CA PHE A 111 -16.42 -2.62 -8.43
C PHE A 111 -15.76 -1.25 -8.36
N GLY A 112 -15.98 -0.57 -7.26
CA GLY A 112 -15.40 0.75 -7.05
C GLY A 112 -15.74 1.30 -5.70
N GLY A 113 -15.32 2.53 -5.48
CA GLY A 113 -15.58 3.27 -4.27
C GLY A 113 -15.43 4.76 -4.49
N HIS A 114 -16.01 5.48 -3.55
CA HIS A 114 -15.88 6.91 -3.38
C HIS A 114 -15.44 7.18 -1.96
N GLU A 115 -14.43 8.01 -1.78
CA GLU A 115 -13.95 8.46 -0.50
C GLU A 115 -13.99 9.98 -0.42
N ILE A 116 -14.36 10.47 0.76
CA ILE A 116 -14.20 11.85 1.16
C ILE A 116 -13.56 11.80 2.54
N THR A 117 -12.34 12.33 2.64
CA THR A 117 -11.59 12.36 3.90
C THR A 117 -11.11 13.78 4.15
N TYR A 118 -11.29 14.29 5.37
CA TYR A 118 -10.63 15.52 5.77
C TYR A 118 -9.12 15.27 5.86
N GLN A 119 -8.30 16.20 5.39
CA GLN A 119 -6.86 16.02 5.34
C GLN A 119 -6.25 15.96 6.75
N ALA A 120 -5.37 15.00 6.95
CA ALA A 120 -4.56 14.84 8.17
C ALA A 120 -3.15 14.35 7.77
N TRP A 121 -2.59 14.99 6.73
CA TRP A 121 -1.33 14.57 6.11
C TRP A 121 -0.10 15.11 6.84
N ASN A 122 -0.27 16.20 7.57
CA ASN A 122 0.84 16.83 8.27
C ASN A 122 1.17 16.05 9.55
N GLY A 123 2.44 15.74 9.73
CA GLY A 123 2.94 15.21 10.99
C GLY A 123 3.01 16.32 12.05
N ILE A 124 2.88 15.94 13.30
CA ILE A 124 2.99 16.86 14.44
C ILE A 124 4.45 16.96 14.93
N THR A 125 4.80 18.05 15.56
CA THR A 125 6.12 18.27 16.16
C THR A 125 6.33 17.40 17.41
N ALA A 126 7.58 17.29 17.90
CA ALA A 126 7.87 16.58 19.14
C ALA A 126 7.16 17.18 20.36
N ASP A 127 7.02 18.51 20.42
CA ASP A 127 6.29 19.19 21.50
C ASP A 127 4.77 18.88 21.45
N GLN A 128 4.17 18.93 20.27
CA GLN A 128 2.78 18.53 20.06
C GLN A 128 2.56 17.04 20.36
N LEU A 129 3.54 16.18 20.04
CA LEU A 129 3.46 14.77 20.36
C LEU A 129 3.35 14.51 21.87
N GLU A 130 3.95 15.35 22.71
CA GLU A 130 3.85 15.27 24.17
C GLU A 130 2.59 15.93 24.73
N ASN A 131 2.16 17.06 24.14
CA ASN A 131 1.15 17.95 24.73
C ASN A 131 -0.21 17.94 24.01
N ASP A 132 -0.25 17.59 22.71
CA ASP A 132 -1.46 17.60 21.88
C ASP A 132 -1.37 16.59 20.71
N ARG A 133 -1.45 15.31 21.04
CA ARG A 133 -1.28 14.20 20.09
C ARG A 133 -2.33 14.15 18.98
N THR A 134 -3.46 14.84 19.13
CA THR A 134 -4.54 14.86 18.13
C THR A 134 -4.50 16.07 17.21
N TYR A 135 -3.59 17.01 17.47
CA TYR A 135 -3.48 18.23 16.67
C TYR A 135 -3.36 17.95 15.17
N ASN A 136 -4.06 18.76 14.38
CA ASN A 136 -4.06 18.71 12.92
C ASN A 136 -4.02 20.13 12.37
N SER A 137 -2.96 20.47 11.68
CA SER A 137 -2.78 21.80 11.06
C SER A 137 -3.48 21.93 9.69
N ALA A 138 -4.09 20.87 9.16
CA ALA A 138 -4.78 20.96 7.87
C ALA A 138 -5.96 21.95 7.96
N GLY A 139 -6.03 22.84 6.96
CA GLY A 139 -7.06 23.86 6.86
C GLY A 139 -6.94 25.02 7.87
N GLU A 140 -5.86 25.09 8.67
CA GLU A 140 -5.62 26.18 9.62
C GLU A 140 -5.32 27.49 8.88
N TYR A 141 -5.97 28.57 9.33
CA TYR A 141 -5.71 29.94 8.87
C TYR A 141 -6.03 30.94 9.97
N THR A 142 -5.56 32.18 9.83
CA THR A 142 -5.77 33.27 10.77
C THR A 142 -6.84 34.22 10.23
N ASP A 143 -7.90 34.46 10.98
CA ASP A 143 -8.93 35.40 10.56
C ASP A 143 -8.54 36.88 10.80
N ASP A 144 -9.35 37.83 10.30
CA ASP A 144 -9.09 39.27 10.42
C ASP A 144 -8.95 39.78 11.87
N ASN A 145 -9.35 38.99 12.87
CA ASN A 145 -9.21 39.32 14.28
C ASN A 145 -7.92 38.78 14.90
N GLY A 146 -7.18 37.95 14.14
CA GLY A 146 -6.01 37.25 14.62
C GLY A 146 -6.34 35.94 15.34
N ASP A 147 -7.57 35.41 15.20
CA ASP A 147 -7.99 34.15 15.79
C ASP A 147 -7.74 32.99 14.81
N THR A 148 -7.24 31.85 15.32
CA THR A 148 -7.03 30.63 14.53
C THR A 148 -8.40 30.03 14.15
N GLN A 149 -8.57 29.78 12.87
CA GLN A 149 -9.74 29.16 12.26
C GLN A 149 -9.33 27.92 11.45
N TYR A 150 -10.30 27.12 11.01
CA TYR A 150 -10.06 25.93 10.21
C TYR A 150 -11.04 25.87 9.06
N TYR A 151 -10.52 25.68 7.85
CA TYR A 151 -11.34 25.50 6.66
C TYR A 151 -12.09 24.16 6.73
N GLU A 152 -13.42 24.19 6.64
CA GLU A 152 -14.25 23.00 6.83
C GLU A 152 -14.12 21.97 5.69
N ASN A 153 -13.77 22.40 4.49
CA ASN A 153 -13.72 21.54 3.31
C ASN A 153 -12.29 21.24 2.84
N GLU A 154 -11.33 21.14 3.77
CA GLU A 154 -9.96 20.71 3.53
C GLU A 154 -9.95 19.19 3.29
N VAL A 155 -10.45 18.75 2.14
CA VAL A 155 -10.74 17.34 1.88
C VAL A 155 -9.93 16.74 0.73
N ASP A 156 -9.74 15.43 0.80
CA ASP A 156 -9.44 14.57 -0.33
C ASP A 156 -10.75 13.87 -0.75
N ASN A 157 -11.12 14.04 -2.02
CA ASN A 157 -12.36 13.52 -2.59
C ASN A 157 -12.00 12.73 -3.86
N TYR A 158 -12.00 11.40 -3.77
CA TYR A 158 -11.57 10.54 -4.86
C TYR A 158 -12.54 9.40 -5.12
N LYS A 159 -12.83 9.18 -6.41
CA LYS A 159 -13.66 8.07 -6.88
C LYS A 159 -12.88 7.20 -7.85
N GLN A 160 -13.00 5.87 -7.69
CA GLN A 160 -12.39 4.91 -8.60
C GLN A 160 -13.36 3.77 -8.94
N ASP A 161 -13.51 3.48 -10.23
CA ASP A 161 -14.34 2.42 -10.77
C ASP A 161 -13.47 1.43 -11.58
N HIS A 162 -13.70 0.13 -11.41
CA HIS A 162 -12.98 -0.96 -12.07
C HIS A 162 -13.93 -1.87 -12.82
N PHE A 163 -13.56 -2.21 -14.03
CA PHE A 163 -14.22 -3.19 -14.87
C PHE A 163 -13.22 -4.29 -15.22
N GLN A 164 -13.58 -5.54 -15.02
CA GLN A 164 -12.74 -6.67 -15.38
C GLN A 164 -13.59 -7.77 -16.03
N LEU A 165 -13.03 -8.42 -17.05
CA LEU A 165 -13.59 -9.62 -17.66
C LEU A 165 -12.50 -10.69 -17.68
N HIS A 166 -12.76 -11.81 -17.05
CA HIS A 166 -11.89 -12.96 -16.99
C HIS A 166 -12.50 -14.13 -17.71
N TRP A 167 -11.69 -14.83 -18.50
CA TRP A 167 -12.04 -16.09 -19.15
C TRP A 167 -11.00 -17.13 -18.81
N TYR A 168 -11.42 -18.21 -18.17
CA TYR A 168 -10.64 -19.40 -17.86
C TYR A 168 -11.18 -20.56 -18.68
N GLU A 169 -10.27 -21.32 -19.33
CA GLU A 169 -10.63 -22.47 -20.15
C GLU A 169 -9.75 -23.66 -19.84
N THR A 170 -10.34 -24.80 -19.57
CA THR A 170 -9.69 -26.09 -19.41
C THR A 170 -9.86 -26.89 -20.69
N TRP A 171 -8.85 -26.85 -21.57
CA TRP A 171 -8.90 -27.52 -22.88
C TRP A 171 -8.84 -29.04 -22.77
N ASN A 172 -8.08 -29.54 -21.79
CA ASN A 172 -7.95 -30.95 -21.47
C ASN A 172 -7.21 -31.10 -20.13
N SER A 173 -6.88 -32.32 -19.73
CA SER A 173 -6.18 -32.62 -18.47
C SER A 173 -4.78 -31.97 -18.36
N ALA A 174 -4.17 -31.55 -19.47
CA ALA A 174 -2.84 -30.98 -19.50
C ALA A 174 -2.83 -29.46 -19.68
N TRP A 175 -3.82 -28.87 -20.35
CA TRP A 175 -3.80 -27.46 -20.74
C TRP A 175 -4.94 -26.66 -20.15
N ASN A 176 -4.58 -25.56 -19.49
CA ASN A 176 -5.47 -24.50 -19.04
C ASN A 176 -5.00 -23.15 -19.55
N THR A 177 -5.95 -22.26 -19.87
CA THR A 177 -5.65 -20.89 -20.26
C THR A 177 -6.47 -19.90 -19.47
N HIS A 178 -5.91 -18.72 -19.29
CA HIS A 178 -6.57 -17.57 -18.69
C HIS A 178 -6.32 -16.35 -19.55
N LEU A 179 -7.37 -15.59 -19.82
CA LEU A 179 -7.33 -14.28 -20.45
C LEU A 179 -8.15 -13.31 -19.60
N ALA A 180 -7.61 -12.14 -19.32
CA ALA A 180 -8.38 -11.08 -18.69
C ALA A 180 -8.14 -9.74 -19.39
N VAL A 181 -9.18 -8.93 -19.45
CA VAL A 181 -9.12 -7.52 -19.82
C VAL A 181 -9.63 -6.68 -18.65
N HIS A 182 -9.03 -5.51 -18.46
CA HIS A 182 -9.42 -4.62 -17.39
C HIS A 182 -9.42 -3.16 -17.84
N TYR A 183 -10.25 -2.37 -17.18
CA TYR A 183 -10.29 -0.92 -17.29
C TYR A 183 -10.58 -0.33 -15.92
N THR A 184 -9.81 0.67 -15.54
CA THR A 184 -9.98 1.44 -14.31
C THR A 184 -10.08 2.91 -14.65
N ARG A 185 -11.09 3.59 -14.12
CA ARG A 185 -11.27 5.04 -14.17
C ARG A 185 -11.12 5.58 -12.77
N GLY A 186 -10.17 6.49 -12.58
CA GLY A 186 -9.99 7.22 -11.33
C GLY A 186 -10.16 8.72 -11.56
N ARG A 187 -10.90 9.40 -10.68
CA ARG A 187 -11.03 10.85 -10.72
C ARG A 187 -11.32 11.41 -9.33
N GLY A 188 -10.58 12.46 -8.99
CA GLY A 188 -10.79 13.16 -7.73
C GLY A 188 -9.89 14.36 -7.59
N PHE A 189 -10.00 15.01 -6.47
CA PHE A 189 -9.22 16.20 -6.13
C PHE A 189 -9.00 16.25 -4.62
N PHE A 190 -7.96 16.93 -4.23
CA PHE A 190 -7.91 17.50 -2.90
C PHE A 190 -8.16 19.01 -2.96
N GLU A 191 -8.85 19.54 -1.95
CA GLU A 191 -9.22 20.94 -1.82
C GLU A 191 -8.50 21.54 -0.63
N GLN A 192 -7.93 22.72 -0.78
CA GLN A 192 -7.15 23.41 0.25
C GLN A 192 -7.46 24.90 0.26
N TYR A 193 -7.60 25.44 1.47
CA TYR A 193 -7.47 26.86 1.71
C TYR A 193 -5.98 27.23 1.81
N ARG A 194 -5.60 28.30 1.15
CA ARG A 194 -4.23 28.84 1.14
C ARG A 194 -4.29 30.29 1.57
N GLU A 195 -3.61 30.59 2.70
CA GLU A 195 -3.51 31.92 3.27
C GLU A 195 -2.31 32.63 2.64
N GLU A 196 -2.48 33.87 2.17
CA GLU A 196 -1.44 34.76 1.62
C GLU A 196 -0.51 34.07 0.58
N ASP A 197 -1.08 33.23 -0.30
CA ASP A 197 -0.29 32.46 -1.26
C ASP A 197 0.09 33.33 -2.48
N ASP A 198 1.29 33.10 -3.05
CA ASP A 198 1.88 33.92 -4.10
C ASP A 198 1.09 33.88 -5.41
N PHE A 199 0.77 35.04 -5.98
CA PHE A 199 0.12 35.15 -7.30
C PHE A 199 0.87 34.41 -8.40
N ALA A 200 2.21 34.42 -8.34
CA ALA A 200 3.03 33.77 -9.38
C ALA A 200 2.77 32.27 -9.49
N THR A 201 2.47 31.59 -8.39
CA THR A 201 2.11 30.17 -8.35
C THR A 201 0.86 29.86 -9.18
N TYR A 202 -0.04 30.81 -9.30
CA TYR A 202 -1.36 30.65 -9.95
C TYR A 202 -1.49 31.42 -11.26
N GLY A 203 -0.42 32.05 -11.74
CA GLY A 203 -0.47 32.89 -12.94
C GLY A 203 -1.32 34.15 -12.79
N LEU A 204 -1.55 34.60 -11.55
CA LEU A 204 -2.26 35.84 -11.25
C LEU A 204 -1.36 37.07 -11.42
N GLU A 205 -1.94 38.21 -11.84
CA GLU A 205 -1.18 39.43 -12.06
C GLU A 205 -1.11 40.28 -10.78
N PRO A 206 0.11 40.68 -10.31
CA PRO A 206 0.26 41.65 -9.23
C PRO A 206 -0.44 42.98 -9.54
N PHE A 207 -0.84 43.70 -8.49
CA PHE A 207 -1.46 45.03 -8.63
C PHE A 207 -1.08 45.94 -7.48
N THR A 208 -1.40 47.22 -7.61
CA THR A 208 -1.07 48.21 -6.59
C THR A 208 -2.35 48.79 -5.98
N VAL A 209 -2.45 48.78 -4.64
CA VAL A 209 -3.49 49.41 -3.85
C VAL A 209 -2.86 50.46 -2.94
N ASN A 210 -3.31 51.69 -3.02
CA ASN A 210 -2.81 52.80 -2.21
C ASN A 210 -1.27 53.01 -2.26
N GLY A 211 -0.63 52.56 -3.33
CA GLY A 211 0.82 52.66 -3.51
C GLY A 211 1.62 51.46 -2.98
N GLU A 212 0.98 50.47 -2.41
CA GLU A 212 1.56 49.19 -1.98
C GLU A 212 1.31 48.12 -3.05
N LEU A 213 2.33 47.33 -3.34
CA LEU A 213 2.25 46.22 -4.29
C LEU A 213 1.61 45.01 -3.57
N VAL A 214 0.58 44.42 -4.18
CA VAL A 214 -0.10 43.20 -3.71
C VAL A 214 0.30 42.07 -4.65
N GLU A 215 0.95 41.03 -4.10
CA GLU A 215 1.49 39.87 -4.82
C GLU A 215 0.99 38.55 -4.25
N THR A 216 0.19 38.58 -3.17
CA THR A 216 -0.39 37.42 -2.50
C THR A 216 -1.90 37.52 -2.40
N THR A 217 -2.56 36.43 -2.19
CA THR A 217 -4.01 36.35 -1.95
C THR A 217 -4.37 35.11 -1.14
N ASP A 218 -5.42 35.23 -0.36
CA ASP A 218 -6.13 34.08 0.14
C ASP A 218 -6.90 33.43 -1.00
N LEU A 219 -6.84 32.11 -1.08
CA LEU A 219 -7.56 31.39 -2.11
C LEU A 219 -7.93 29.95 -1.67
N ILE A 220 -8.90 29.36 -2.39
CA ILE A 220 -9.24 27.94 -2.31
C ILE A 220 -8.86 27.30 -3.65
N ARG A 221 -8.01 26.30 -3.60
CA ARG A 221 -7.59 25.54 -4.77
C ARG A 221 -8.06 24.10 -4.71
N ARG A 222 -8.24 23.49 -5.89
CA ARG A 222 -8.35 22.05 -6.08
C ARG A 222 -7.20 21.57 -6.94
N ARG A 223 -6.57 20.48 -6.51
CA ARG A 223 -5.60 19.75 -7.36
C ARG A 223 -6.22 18.42 -7.75
N TRP A 224 -6.40 18.23 -9.03
CA TRP A 224 -7.10 17.10 -9.62
C TRP A 224 -6.17 16.00 -10.07
N LEU A 225 -6.64 14.77 -9.91
CA LEU A 225 -6.15 13.57 -10.55
C LEU A 225 -7.29 12.98 -11.39
N ASP A 226 -7.06 12.84 -12.71
CA ASP A 226 -8.02 12.26 -13.65
C ASP A 226 -7.30 11.23 -14.51
N ASN A 227 -7.58 9.93 -14.29
CA ASN A 227 -6.77 8.88 -14.86
C ASN A 227 -7.57 7.70 -15.42
N ASP A 228 -6.98 7.09 -16.45
CA ASP A 228 -7.42 5.84 -17.07
C ASP A 228 -6.30 4.81 -17.01
N PHE A 229 -6.62 3.59 -16.59
CA PHE A 229 -5.71 2.45 -16.63
C PHE A 229 -6.40 1.25 -17.24
N TYR A 230 -5.84 0.71 -18.31
CA TYR A 230 -6.44 -0.42 -19.03
C TYR A 230 -5.38 -1.37 -19.55
N GLY A 231 -5.81 -2.60 -19.79
CA GLY A 231 -4.89 -3.59 -20.32
C GLY A 231 -5.49 -4.97 -20.47
N THR A 232 -4.59 -5.88 -20.80
CA THR A 232 -4.89 -7.30 -20.93
C THR A 232 -3.77 -8.13 -20.33
N VAL A 233 -4.14 -9.23 -19.68
CA VAL A 233 -3.20 -10.24 -19.19
C VAL A 233 -3.65 -11.61 -19.66
N PHE A 234 -2.69 -12.48 -19.96
CA PHE A 234 -2.97 -13.85 -20.39
C PHE A 234 -1.96 -14.82 -19.82
N SER A 235 -2.37 -16.06 -19.67
CA SER A 235 -1.48 -17.17 -19.36
C SER A 235 -1.99 -18.48 -19.94
N ALA A 236 -1.06 -19.39 -20.22
CA ALA A 236 -1.32 -20.77 -20.57
C ALA A 236 -0.48 -21.66 -19.65
N THR A 237 -1.13 -22.62 -19.00
CA THR A 237 -0.51 -23.58 -18.08
C THR A 237 -0.55 -24.95 -18.71
N TYR A 238 0.60 -25.60 -18.81
CA TYR A 238 0.77 -26.99 -19.20
C TYR A 238 1.17 -27.83 -17.99
N ASN A 239 0.42 -28.87 -17.70
CA ASN A 239 0.67 -29.82 -16.63
C ASN A 239 0.93 -31.21 -17.21
N SER A 240 2.02 -31.82 -16.77
CA SER A 240 2.28 -33.23 -16.98
C SER A 240 2.71 -33.89 -15.67
N GLU A 241 3.06 -35.18 -15.68
CA GLU A 241 3.41 -35.91 -14.46
C GLU A 241 4.55 -35.22 -13.65
N ASN A 242 5.55 -34.68 -14.32
CA ASN A 242 6.75 -34.11 -13.69
C ASN A 242 6.99 -32.63 -14.01
N LEU A 243 6.17 -32.00 -14.88
CA LEU A 243 6.39 -30.63 -15.33
C LEU A 243 5.10 -29.82 -15.26
N GLU A 244 5.17 -28.71 -14.54
CA GLU A 244 4.26 -27.59 -14.68
C GLU A 244 4.98 -26.47 -15.43
N LEU A 245 4.44 -26.04 -16.57
CA LEU A 245 4.96 -24.94 -17.37
C LEU A 245 3.87 -23.87 -17.50
N ILE A 246 4.21 -22.63 -17.11
CA ILE A 246 3.31 -21.48 -17.25
C ILE A 246 3.98 -20.48 -18.19
N MET A 247 3.30 -20.10 -19.25
CA MET A 247 3.68 -19.03 -20.16
C MET A 247 2.63 -17.94 -20.10
N GLY A 248 3.04 -16.69 -20.01
CA GLY A 248 2.09 -15.60 -19.93
C GLY A 248 2.71 -14.26 -20.20
N GLY A 249 1.88 -13.23 -20.07
CA GLY A 249 2.28 -11.85 -20.28
C GLY A 249 1.11 -10.90 -20.18
N GLY A 250 1.38 -9.64 -20.50
CA GLY A 250 0.35 -8.61 -20.52
C GLY A 250 0.83 -7.33 -21.19
N TYR A 251 -0.14 -6.52 -21.50
CA TYR A 251 0.01 -5.13 -21.92
C TYR A 251 -0.87 -4.26 -21.05
N ASN A 252 -0.31 -3.19 -20.50
CA ASN A 252 -1.04 -2.22 -19.70
C ASN A 252 -0.66 -0.80 -20.13
N GLU A 253 -1.62 0.11 -20.10
CA GLU A 253 -1.41 1.52 -20.35
C GLU A 253 -2.14 2.34 -19.28
N TYR A 254 -1.41 3.29 -18.69
CA TYR A 254 -1.92 4.30 -17.78
C TYR A 254 -1.82 5.67 -18.47
N LYS A 255 -2.88 6.45 -18.35
CA LYS A 255 -2.93 7.86 -18.71
C LYS A 255 -3.42 8.64 -17.50
N GLY A 256 -2.74 9.73 -17.18
CA GLY A 256 -3.11 10.58 -16.06
C GLY A 256 -2.97 12.04 -16.42
N ASP A 257 -4.03 12.80 -16.15
CA ASP A 257 -4.05 14.25 -16.20
C ASP A 257 -4.06 14.77 -14.76
N HIS A 258 -3.13 15.67 -14.45
CA HIS A 258 -3.03 16.36 -13.18
C HIS A 258 -3.18 17.84 -13.44
N PHE A 259 -4.14 18.49 -12.80
CA PHE A 259 -4.36 19.92 -13.01
C PHE A 259 -4.87 20.61 -11.76
N GLY A 260 -4.56 21.89 -11.61
CA GLY A 260 -5.02 22.71 -10.51
C GLY A 260 -6.09 23.72 -10.96
N GLU A 261 -7.13 23.92 -10.12
CA GLU A 261 -8.20 24.88 -10.32
C GLU A 261 -8.29 25.83 -9.12
N ILE A 262 -8.51 27.11 -9.37
CA ILE A 262 -8.88 28.08 -8.34
C ILE A 262 -10.40 28.09 -8.19
N ILE A 263 -10.90 27.81 -6.99
CA ILE A 263 -12.34 27.76 -6.69
C ILE A 263 -12.83 29.08 -6.14
N TRP A 264 -11.99 29.76 -5.38
CA TRP A 264 -12.22 31.08 -4.82
C TRP A 264 -10.88 31.77 -4.60
N ALA A 265 -10.85 33.08 -4.72
CA ALA A 265 -9.72 33.91 -4.31
C ALA A 265 -10.23 35.28 -3.84
N GLU A 266 -9.59 35.86 -2.81
CA GLU A 266 -9.87 37.23 -2.37
C GLU A 266 -9.61 38.21 -3.52
N TYR A 267 -8.48 38.05 -4.21
CA TYR A 267 -8.08 38.83 -5.37
C TYR A 267 -7.95 37.95 -6.61
N ALA A 268 -9.07 37.69 -7.32
CA ALA A 268 -9.10 36.82 -8.50
C ALA A 268 -8.42 37.42 -9.74
N ARG A 269 -8.28 38.75 -9.82
CA ARG A 269 -7.58 39.51 -10.87
C ARG A 269 -8.02 39.16 -12.29
N ASN A 270 -7.12 38.54 -13.07
CA ASN A 270 -7.33 38.17 -14.46
C ASN A 270 -7.83 36.73 -14.62
N SER A 271 -8.17 36.03 -13.53
CA SER A 271 -8.70 34.67 -13.56
C SER A 271 -10.21 34.62 -13.32
N GLU A 272 -10.84 33.56 -13.79
CA GLU A 272 -12.23 33.20 -13.51
C GLU A 272 -12.27 31.91 -12.66
N ILE A 273 -13.43 31.66 -12.03
CA ILE A 273 -13.63 30.45 -11.21
C ILE A 273 -13.39 29.20 -12.04
N ARG A 274 -12.55 28.29 -11.52
CA ARG A 274 -12.08 27.05 -12.14
C ARG A 274 -11.13 27.23 -13.33
N ASP A 275 -10.52 28.39 -13.47
CA ASP A 275 -9.37 28.51 -14.35
C ASP A 275 -8.26 27.58 -13.87
N ARG A 276 -7.63 26.89 -14.81
CA ARG A 276 -6.50 26.01 -14.52
C ARG A 276 -5.22 26.82 -14.40
N TYR A 277 -4.51 26.66 -13.29
CA TYR A 277 -3.21 27.30 -13.12
C TYR A 277 -2.04 26.37 -13.51
N TYR A 278 -2.28 25.06 -13.60
CA TYR A 278 -1.39 24.09 -14.26
C TYR A 278 -2.19 22.96 -14.90
N ASP A 279 -1.58 22.27 -15.87
CA ASP A 279 -2.21 21.16 -16.63
C ASP A 279 -1.13 20.18 -17.08
N ASP A 280 -0.83 19.19 -16.23
CA ASP A 280 0.18 18.17 -16.42
C ASP A 280 -0.45 16.90 -16.99
N ASN A 281 0.30 16.19 -17.83
CA ASN A 281 -0.14 14.89 -18.32
C ASN A 281 0.99 13.84 -18.27
N SER A 282 0.60 12.58 -18.16
CA SER A 282 1.54 11.48 -18.20
C SER A 282 0.94 10.24 -18.86
N THR A 283 1.82 9.45 -19.48
CA THR A 283 1.46 8.15 -20.04
C THR A 283 2.52 7.13 -19.64
N LYS A 284 2.08 5.98 -19.13
CA LYS A 284 2.95 4.85 -18.82
C LYS A 284 2.46 3.61 -19.54
N THR A 285 3.31 2.98 -20.34
CA THR A 285 3.05 1.69 -20.99
C THR A 285 3.90 0.59 -20.36
N ASP A 286 3.34 -0.60 -20.20
CA ASP A 286 4.04 -1.78 -19.66
C ASP A 286 3.70 -3.00 -20.51
N VAL A 287 4.73 -3.63 -21.07
CA VAL A 287 4.62 -4.88 -21.81
C VAL A 287 5.50 -5.91 -21.13
N ASN A 288 4.96 -7.08 -20.86
CA ASN A 288 5.77 -8.15 -20.30
C ASN A 288 5.41 -9.52 -20.89
N PHE A 289 6.42 -10.41 -20.92
CA PHE A 289 6.27 -11.82 -21.24
C PHE A 289 7.10 -12.62 -20.27
N TYR A 290 6.58 -13.77 -19.82
CA TYR A 290 7.29 -14.66 -18.93
C TYR A 290 7.05 -16.13 -19.24
N THR A 291 8.00 -16.93 -18.80
CA THR A 291 7.88 -18.39 -18.78
C THR A 291 8.42 -18.90 -17.45
N LYS A 292 7.60 -19.67 -16.74
CA LYS A 292 7.90 -20.28 -15.46
C LYS A 292 7.74 -21.79 -15.57
N ALA A 293 8.70 -22.53 -15.05
CA ALA A 293 8.67 -24.00 -15.01
C ALA A 293 8.96 -24.52 -13.60
N ASN A 294 8.18 -25.46 -13.15
CA ASN A 294 8.47 -26.34 -12.00
C ASN A 294 8.66 -27.74 -12.52
N TYR A 295 9.83 -28.33 -12.28
CA TYR A 295 10.17 -29.67 -12.75
C TYR A 295 10.56 -30.57 -11.59
N GLN A 296 9.81 -31.67 -11.43
CA GLN A 296 10.11 -32.73 -10.45
C GLN A 296 11.20 -33.63 -11.03
N LEU A 297 12.46 -33.44 -10.58
CA LEU A 297 13.61 -34.19 -11.08
C LEU A 297 13.64 -35.62 -10.53
N THR A 298 13.34 -35.74 -9.20
CA THR A 298 13.19 -37.02 -8.47
C THR A 298 12.13 -36.84 -7.41
N ASP A 299 11.77 -37.89 -6.67
CA ASP A 299 10.82 -37.79 -5.53
C ASP A 299 11.27 -36.78 -4.46
N GLN A 300 12.54 -36.41 -4.41
CA GLN A 300 13.12 -35.52 -3.40
C GLN A 300 13.56 -34.17 -3.96
N TRP A 301 13.82 -34.05 -5.25
CA TRP A 301 14.37 -32.84 -5.85
C TRP A 301 13.41 -32.22 -6.85
N SER A 302 13.09 -30.94 -6.64
CA SER A 302 12.34 -30.13 -7.58
C SER A 302 13.17 -28.92 -8.02
N LEU A 303 13.09 -28.58 -9.30
CA LEU A 303 13.75 -27.43 -9.91
C LEU A 303 12.71 -26.39 -10.29
N PHE A 304 13.04 -25.14 -10.05
CA PHE A 304 12.26 -23.97 -10.45
C PHE A 304 13.08 -23.09 -11.38
N GLY A 305 12.46 -22.63 -12.45
CA GLY A 305 13.03 -21.62 -13.35
C GLY A 305 11.95 -20.65 -13.81
N ASP A 306 12.27 -19.37 -13.86
CA ASP A 306 11.35 -18.30 -14.28
C ASP A 306 12.17 -17.22 -14.99
N VAL A 307 11.75 -16.84 -16.17
CA VAL A 307 12.35 -15.76 -16.95
C VAL A 307 11.28 -14.79 -17.38
N GLN A 308 11.51 -13.49 -17.17
CA GLN A 308 10.62 -12.42 -17.57
C GLN A 308 11.39 -11.38 -18.37
N TYR A 309 10.80 -10.96 -19.48
CA TYR A 309 11.12 -9.72 -20.16
C TYR A 309 10.03 -8.68 -19.86
N ARG A 310 10.43 -7.44 -19.53
CA ARG A 310 9.52 -6.34 -19.30
C ARG A 310 10.03 -5.07 -19.97
N GLY A 311 9.21 -4.47 -20.82
CA GLY A 311 9.43 -3.17 -21.45
C GLY A 311 8.49 -2.13 -20.82
N VAL A 312 9.05 -1.00 -20.37
CA VAL A 312 8.27 0.11 -19.79
C VAL A 312 8.60 1.38 -20.55
N GLY A 313 7.59 2.06 -21.07
CA GLY A 313 7.70 3.42 -21.56
C GLY A 313 7.06 4.40 -20.57
N TYR A 314 7.70 5.50 -20.27
CA TYR A 314 7.16 6.56 -19.44
C TYR A 314 7.37 7.91 -20.11
N GLN A 315 6.28 8.68 -20.24
CA GLN A 315 6.27 10.04 -20.76
C GLN A 315 5.50 10.91 -19.78
N ALA A 316 6.04 12.07 -19.46
CA ALA A 316 5.39 13.09 -18.66
C ALA A 316 5.71 14.47 -19.20
N ASN A 317 4.77 15.38 -19.05
CA ASN A 317 4.94 16.81 -19.26
C ASN A 317 4.25 17.47 -18.06
N GLY A 318 5.04 17.96 -17.11
CA GLY A 318 4.55 18.50 -15.86
C GLY A 318 5.41 19.63 -15.36
N GLU A 319 4.83 20.48 -14.53
CA GLU A 319 5.51 21.62 -13.92
C GLU A 319 6.66 21.13 -13.05
N ASP A 320 6.42 20.15 -12.16
CA ASP A 320 7.41 19.64 -11.23
C ASP A 320 8.38 18.64 -11.87
N THR A 321 7.91 17.79 -12.79
CA THR A 321 8.74 16.75 -13.42
C THR A 321 9.51 17.26 -14.63
N GLY A 322 9.09 18.39 -15.21
CA GLY A 322 9.54 18.81 -16.53
C GLY A 322 9.10 17.83 -17.64
N LEU A 323 9.80 17.86 -18.76
CA LEU A 323 9.56 16.97 -19.88
C LEU A 323 10.34 15.67 -19.72
N VAL A 324 9.65 14.55 -19.50
CA VAL A 324 10.22 13.21 -19.34
C VAL A 324 9.87 12.33 -20.53
N GLY A 325 10.83 11.52 -21.00
CA GLY A 325 10.60 10.55 -22.08
C GLY A 325 11.57 9.38 -21.97
N ASP A 326 11.27 8.42 -21.11
CA ASP A 326 12.15 7.28 -20.79
C ASP A 326 11.58 5.95 -21.27
N THR A 327 12.48 5.04 -21.62
CA THR A 327 12.16 3.65 -21.99
C THR A 327 13.11 2.71 -21.27
N PHE A 328 12.54 1.75 -20.57
CA PHE A 328 13.27 0.73 -19.82
C PHE A 328 13.01 -0.67 -20.39
N ASN A 329 14.08 -1.47 -20.48
CA ASN A 329 13.99 -2.87 -20.89
C ASN A 329 14.65 -3.71 -19.82
N PHE A 330 13.87 -4.59 -19.19
CA PHE A 330 14.31 -5.39 -18.06
C PHE A 330 14.29 -6.88 -18.41
N PHE A 331 15.32 -7.59 -17.96
CA PHE A 331 15.37 -9.04 -17.98
C PHE A 331 15.51 -9.53 -16.53
N ASN A 332 14.53 -10.31 -16.07
CA ASN A 332 14.36 -10.74 -14.68
C ASN A 332 14.42 -12.28 -14.60
N PRO A 333 15.61 -12.91 -14.62
CA PRO A 333 15.73 -14.35 -14.42
C PRO A 333 15.61 -14.71 -12.95
N LYS A 334 14.99 -15.89 -12.70
CA LYS A 334 14.84 -16.47 -11.37
C LYS A 334 15.05 -17.98 -11.48
N ALA A 335 15.66 -18.57 -10.46
CA ALA A 335 15.90 -20.00 -10.39
C ALA A 335 15.86 -20.47 -8.93
N GLY A 336 15.51 -21.72 -8.73
CA GLY A 336 15.47 -22.29 -7.39
C GLY A 336 15.54 -23.81 -7.43
N VAL A 337 15.89 -24.37 -6.29
CA VAL A 337 15.90 -25.80 -6.04
C VAL A 337 15.24 -26.08 -4.70
N THR A 338 14.42 -27.10 -4.67
CA THR A 338 13.79 -27.61 -3.46
C THR A 338 14.23 -29.03 -3.20
N PHE A 339 14.54 -29.35 -1.94
CA PHE A 339 14.93 -30.67 -1.50
C PHE A 339 14.03 -31.16 -0.36
N ASP A 340 13.24 -32.18 -0.64
CA ASP A 340 12.40 -32.88 0.32
C ASP A 340 13.21 -33.98 1.00
N LEU A 341 13.83 -33.69 2.17
CA LEU A 341 14.58 -34.67 2.95
C LEU A 341 13.68 -35.84 3.37
N ASN A 342 12.46 -35.52 3.75
CA ASN A 342 11.39 -36.46 4.10
C ASN A 342 10.04 -35.72 4.11
N ARG A 343 8.94 -36.41 4.42
CA ARG A 343 7.57 -35.82 4.41
C ARG A 343 7.38 -34.63 5.33
N ASN A 344 8.29 -34.42 6.30
CA ASN A 344 8.19 -33.38 7.30
C ASN A 344 9.17 -32.22 7.05
N ASN A 345 10.25 -32.44 6.31
CA ASN A 345 11.34 -31.48 6.15
C ASN A 345 11.58 -31.16 4.69
N ASN A 346 11.45 -29.90 4.34
CA ASN A 346 11.70 -29.34 3.03
C ASN A 346 12.71 -28.20 3.15
N PHE A 347 13.72 -28.19 2.28
CA PHE A 347 14.71 -27.13 2.15
C PHE A 347 14.61 -26.51 0.78
N TYR A 348 14.86 -25.23 0.67
CA TYR A 348 14.94 -24.56 -0.64
C TYR A 348 16.07 -23.54 -0.67
N PHE A 349 16.59 -23.33 -1.85
CA PHE A 349 17.44 -22.20 -2.19
C PHE A 349 16.89 -21.57 -3.47
N SER A 350 16.84 -20.24 -3.49
CA SER A 350 16.40 -19.48 -4.65
C SER A 350 17.28 -18.26 -4.91
N TYR A 351 17.36 -17.90 -6.17
CA TYR A 351 17.89 -16.64 -6.67
C TYR A 351 16.86 -15.97 -7.55
N ALA A 352 16.66 -14.67 -7.35
CA ALA A 352 15.80 -13.87 -8.19
C ALA A 352 16.45 -12.52 -8.52
N ARG A 353 16.30 -12.07 -9.77
CA ARG A 353 16.58 -10.70 -10.17
C ARG A 353 15.29 -9.98 -10.47
N ALA A 354 15.21 -8.74 -9.99
CA ALA A 354 14.15 -7.79 -10.32
C ALA A 354 14.74 -6.43 -10.65
N ASN A 355 14.03 -5.68 -11.49
CA ASN A 355 14.33 -4.30 -11.81
C ASN A 355 13.04 -3.48 -11.64
N ARG A 356 13.19 -2.21 -11.22
CA ARG A 356 12.06 -1.27 -11.05
C ARG A 356 12.42 0.07 -11.67
N GLU A 357 11.55 0.56 -12.51
CA GLU A 357 11.62 1.92 -13.06
C GLU A 357 11.28 2.96 -11.98
N PRO A 358 11.78 4.20 -12.13
CA PRO A 358 11.34 5.33 -11.33
C PRO A 358 9.86 5.62 -11.48
N ASN A 359 9.25 6.22 -10.47
CA ASN A 359 7.89 6.76 -10.55
C ASN A 359 7.92 8.28 -10.77
N ARG A 360 6.75 8.94 -10.88
CA ARG A 360 6.63 10.38 -11.10
C ARG A 360 7.45 11.20 -10.08
N ASN A 361 7.26 10.95 -8.80
CA ASN A 361 7.92 11.73 -7.73
C ASN A 361 9.46 11.60 -7.75
N ASP A 362 10.00 10.51 -8.32
CA ASP A 362 11.44 10.38 -8.46
C ASP A 362 12.01 11.36 -9.50
N TYR A 363 11.22 11.74 -10.52
CA TYR A 363 11.60 12.72 -11.54
C TYR A 363 11.48 14.18 -11.04
N GLU A 364 10.73 14.45 -9.99
CA GLU A 364 10.68 15.78 -9.36
C GLU A 364 12.01 16.16 -8.71
N ASN A 365 12.85 15.17 -8.41
CA ASN A 365 14.18 15.36 -7.79
C ASN A 365 15.35 15.05 -8.77
N GLY A 366 15.15 15.26 -10.07
CA GLY A 366 16.19 15.15 -11.08
C GLY A 366 16.05 13.96 -12.04
N SER A 367 17.16 13.32 -12.40
CA SER A 367 17.19 12.25 -13.42
C SER A 367 17.43 10.88 -12.76
N PRO A 368 16.40 10.21 -12.29
CA PRO A 368 16.53 8.97 -11.54
C PRO A 368 16.92 7.79 -12.45
N LYS A 369 17.64 6.82 -11.88
CA LYS A 369 17.99 5.55 -12.53
C LYS A 369 17.06 4.44 -12.04
N PRO A 370 16.81 3.40 -12.87
CA PRO A 370 16.05 2.24 -12.43
C PRO A 370 16.83 1.44 -11.38
N GLU A 371 16.13 0.97 -10.37
CA GLU A 371 16.68 0.11 -9.32
C GLU A 371 16.89 -1.31 -9.83
N LYS A 372 17.91 -1.98 -9.30
CA LYS A 372 18.25 -3.37 -9.59
C LYS A 372 18.40 -4.15 -8.29
N LEU A 373 17.71 -5.27 -8.19
CA LEU A 373 17.74 -6.15 -7.02
C LEU A 373 18.22 -7.54 -7.44
N ASN A 374 19.19 -8.08 -6.67
CA ASN A 374 19.49 -9.50 -6.66
C ASN A 374 19.15 -10.05 -5.28
N ASP A 375 18.27 -11.04 -5.25
CA ASP A 375 17.71 -11.64 -4.05
C ASP A 375 18.11 -13.11 -3.98
N PHE A 376 18.72 -13.50 -2.85
CA PHE A 376 19.13 -14.86 -2.54
C PHE A 376 18.41 -15.30 -1.28
N GLU A 377 17.71 -16.43 -1.35
CA GLU A 377 16.98 -16.96 -0.21
C GLU A 377 17.35 -18.43 0.05
N LEU A 378 17.47 -18.76 1.35
CA LEU A 378 17.66 -20.13 1.81
C LEU A 378 16.65 -20.40 2.92
N GLY A 379 15.80 -21.41 2.73
CA GLY A 379 14.76 -21.71 3.69
C GLY A 379 14.68 -23.16 4.10
N TRP A 380 14.12 -23.37 5.29
CA TRP A 380 13.74 -24.66 5.82
C TRP A 380 12.30 -24.61 6.32
N ARG A 381 11.51 -25.59 5.88
CA ARG A 381 10.13 -25.80 6.31
C ARG A 381 10.01 -27.15 7.01
N TYR A 382 9.43 -27.10 8.19
CA TYR A 382 9.09 -28.29 8.94
C TYR A 382 7.58 -28.38 9.18
N VAL A 383 6.97 -29.51 8.92
CA VAL A 383 5.53 -29.72 9.07
C VAL A 383 5.28 -31.02 9.83
N SER A 384 4.52 -30.93 10.92
CA SER A 384 3.94 -32.06 11.65
C SER A 384 2.49 -31.77 12.01
N PRO A 385 1.70 -32.71 12.51
CA PRO A 385 0.29 -32.48 12.85
C PRO A 385 0.03 -31.35 13.84
N SER A 386 0.97 -31.10 14.78
CA SER A 386 0.82 -30.11 15.83
C SER A 386 1.79 -28.94 15.74
N PHE A 387 2.77 -28.98 14.81
CA PHE A 387 3.79 -27.97 14.71
C PHE A 387 4.22 -27.76 13.26
N GLN A 388 4.17 -26.51 12.82
CA GLN A 388 4.70 -26.06 11.53
C GLN A 388 5.71 -24.95 11.80
N LEU A 389 6.83 -24.98 11.10
CA LEU A 389 7.89 -23.99 11.19
C LEU A 389 8.34 -23.62 9.78
N ASN A 390 8.45 -22.34 9.49
CA ASN A 390 9.10 -21.82 8.31
C ASN A 390 10.25 -20.91 8.76
N THR A 391 11.40 -21.11 8.15
CA THR A 391 12.57 -20.24 8.33
C THR A 391 13.07 -19.79 6.99
N ASN A 392 13.49 -18.53 6.89
CA ASN A 392 14.07 -17.97 5.68
C ASN A 392 15.25 -17.07 6.04
N VAL A 393 16.42 -17.33 5.46
CA VAL A 393 17.55 -16.42 5.45
C VAL A 393 17.58 -15.79 4.09
N TYR A 394 17.59 -14.46 4.02
CA TYR A 394 17.65 -13.74 2.76
C TYR A 394 18.82 -12.76 2.72
N TYR A 395 19.35 -12.55 1.51
CA TYR A 395 20.31 -11.51 1.19
C TYR A 395 19.89 -10.81 -0.09
N MET A 396 19.41 -9.59 0.05
CA MET A 396 18.96 -8.72 -1.02
C MET A 396 20.03 -7.66 -1.28
N ARG A 397 20.67 -7.69 -2.44
CA ARG A 397 21.61 -6.66 -2.86
C ARG A 397 21.00 -5.76 -3.91
N TYR A 398 20.95 -4.49 -3.59
CA TYR A 398 20.44 -3.44 -4.46
C TYR A 398 21.59 -2.67 -5.12
N LYS A 399 21.33 -2.21 -6.33
CA LYS A 399 22.14 -1.20 -7.01
C LYS A 399 21.22 -0.09 -7.48
N ASP A 400 21.68 1.16 -7.29
CA ASP A 400 20.92 2.37 -7.61
C ASP A 400 19.53 2.40 -6.91
N GLN A 401 19.44 1.95 -5.63
CA GLN A 401 18.20 2.00 -4.86
C GLN A 401 17.75 3.45 -4.67
N LEU A 402 16.43 3.69 -4.85
CA LEU A 402 15.81 4.98 -4.57
C LEU A 402 15.45 5.06 -3.09
N VAL A 403 16.15 5.94 -2.35
CA VAL A 403 15.95 6.15 -0.92
C VAL A 403 15.55 7.60 -0.62
N LEU A 404 14.96 7.82 0.54
CA LEU A 404 14.53 9.14 1.02
C LEU A 404 15.73 10.09 1.12
N THR A 405 15.61 11.28 0.55
CA THR A 405 16.66 12.33 0.60
C THR A 405 16.57 13.17 1.87
N GLY A 406 15.41 13.22 2.51
CA GLY A 406 15.05 14.20 3.52
C GLY A 406 14.39 15.45 2.96
N GLY A 407 14.26 15.59 1.64
CA GLY A 407 13.47 16.64 1.00
C GLY A 407 12.00 16.24 0.90
N LEU A 408 11.14 17.26 0.87
CA LEU A 408 9.69 17.10 0.61
C LEU A 408 9.34 17.90 -0.65
N ASN A 409 8.35 17.44 -1.39
CA ASN A 409 7.78 18.22 -2.49
C ASN A 409 6.72 19.21 -1.98
N ASP A 410 6.09 19.96 -2.88
CA ASP A 410 5.10 21.01 -2.59
C ASP A 410 3.82 20.52 -1.87
N VAL A 411 3.57 19.22 -1.88
CA VAL A 411 2.46 18.57 -1.15
C VAL A 411 2.93 17.78 0.08
N GLY A 412 4.20 17.95 0.49
CA GLY A 412 4.77 17.27 1.64
C GLY A 412 5.13 15.81 1.43
N ALA A 413 5.12 15.31 0.17
CA ALA A 413 5.54 13.95 -0.11
C ALA A 413 7.07 13.84 -0.13
N PRO A 414 7.66 12.78 0.48
CA PRO A 414 9.10 12.63 0.56
C PRO A 414 9.73 12.41 -0.82
N LEU A 415 10.76 13.19 -1.13
CA LEU A 415 11.59 13.03 -2.33
C LEU A 415 12.59 11.89 -2.16
N ARG A 416 12.96 11.25 -3.27
CA ARG A 416 13.94 10.16 -3.29
C ARG A 416 15.02 10.43 -4.32
N SER A 417 16.20 9.87 -4.04
CA SER A 417 17.31 9.82 -5.01
C SER A 417 17.97 8.45 -5.00
N ASN A 418 18.71 8.15 -6.08
CA ASN A 418 19.46 6.92 -6.12
C ASN A 418 20.68 7.00 -5.20
N VAL A 419 20.78 6.06 -4.28
CA VAL A 419 22.06 5.74 -3.61
C VAL A 419 22.79 4.69 -4.44
N GLY A 420 24.09 4.55 -4.27
CA GLY A 420 24.87 3.53 -4.97
C GLY A 420 24.41 2.11 -4.62
N ASP A 421 25.26 1.38 -3.94
CA ASP A 421 24.95 0.02 -3.49
C ASP A 421 24.28 0.04 -2.09
N SER A 422 23.35 -0.88 -1.87
CA SER A 422 22.74 -1.12 -0.56
C SER A 422 22.41 -2.60 -0.40
N TYR A 423 22.14 -3.06 0.83
CA TYR A 423 21.71 -4.43 1.06
C TYR A 423 20.68 -4.54 2.19
N ARG A 424 19.94 -5.64 2.16
CA ARG A 424 19.13 -6.15 3.26
C ARG A 424 19.52 -7.60 3.50
N LEU A 425 19.91 -7.92 4.73
CA LEU A 425 20.24 -9.27 5.19
C LEU A 425 19.34 -9.60 6.38
N GLY A 426 18.68 -10.74 6.38
CA GLY A 426 17.85 -11.10 7.52
C GLY A 426 17.54 -12.57 7.65
N LEU A 427 16.99 -12.87 8.83
CA LEU A 427 16.44 -14.17 9.21
C LEU A 427 14.98 -13.97 9.63
N GLU A 428 14.09 -14.69 8.98
CA GLU A 428 12.68 -14.73 9.31
C GLU A 428 12.31 -16.12 9.81
N ILE A 429 11.53 -16.17 10.88
CA ILE A 429 11.01 -17.40 11.47
C ILE A 429 9.53 -17.18 11.75
N ASP A 430 8.69 -18.07 11.27
CA ASP A 430 7.28 -18.14 11.64
C ASP A 430 6.89 -19.59 12.00
N ALA A 431 6.00 -19.73 12.98
CA ALA A 431 5.53 -21.03 13.40
C ALA A 431 4.02 -21.06 13.64
N ASN A 432 3.45 -22.24 13.51
CA ASN A 432 2.08 -22.53 13.89
C ASN A 432 2.08 -23.74 14.83
N VAL A 433 1.73 -23.50 16.09
CA VAL A 433 1.78 -24.49 17.18
C VAL A 433 0.37 -24.79 17.65
N THR A 434 -0.08 -26.02 17.50
CA THR A 434 -1.32 -26.51 18.07
C THR A 434 -1.01 -27.05 19.47
N LEU A 435 -1.22 -26.23 20.50
CA LEU A 435 -0.97 -26.58 21.91
C LEU A 435 -2.00 -27.57 22.45
N SER A 436 -3.24 -27.46 21.97
CA SER A 436 -4.32 -28.42 22.24
C SER A 436 -5.43 -28.24 21.17
N ASN A 437 -6.49 -29.05 21.25
CA ASN A 437 -7.65 -28.90 20.36
C ASN A 437 -8.30 -27.51 20.41
N SER A 438 -8.10 -26.77 21.50
CA SER A 438 -8.71 -25.46 21.73
C SER A 438 -7.70 -24.30 21.70
N PHE A 439 -6.38 -24.57 21.75
CA PHE A 439 -5.36 -23.53 21.81
C PHE A 439 -4.38 -23.63 20.64
N LYS A 440 -4.23 -22.51 19.92
CA LYS A 440 -3.22 -22.34 18.86
C LYS A 440 -2.35 -21.14 19.19
N TRP A 441 -1.06 -21.24 18.89
CA TRP A 441 -0.08 -20.18 19.02
C TRP A 441 0.68 -20.00 17.71
N ARG A 442 0.74 -18.78 17.20
CA ARG A 442 1.39 -18.42 15.93
C ARG A 442 2.40 -17.29 16.17
N PRO A 443 3.62 -17.61 16.62
CA PRO A 443 4.69 -16.64 16.78
C PRO A 443 5.39 -16.38 15.44
N ASN A 444 5.93 -15.17 15.28
CA ASN A 444 6.86 -14.82 14.21
C ASN A 444 7.94 -13.86 14.72
N ILE A 445 9.11 -13.90 14.09
CA ILE A 445 10.22 -12.99 14.36
C ILE A 445 10.99 -12.75 13.05
N ALA A 446 11.38 -11.50 12.83
CA ALA A 446 12.28 -11.08 11.77
C ALA A 446 13.45 -10.30 12.38
N LEU A 447 14.66 -10.77 12.11
CA LEU A 447 15.91 -10.12 12.45
C LEU A 447 16.57 -9.66 11.17
N SER A 448 16.96 -8.38 11.07
CA SER A 448 17.58 -7.87 9.85
C SER A 448 18.65 -6.83 10.11
N ASP A 449 19.60 -6.74 9.17
CA ASP A 449 20.56 -5.64 9.03
C ASP A 449 20.43 -5.08 7.62
N ASN A 450 20.07 -3.79 7.53
CA ASN A 450 19.72 -3.10 6.30
C ASN A 450 20.57 -1.86 6.17
N ARG A 451 21.43 -1.77 5.13
CA ARG A 451 22.44 -0.72 5.01
C ARG A 451 22.50 -0.11 3.62
N ASN A 452 22.62 1.21 3.59
CA ASN A 452 23.26 1.93 2.48
C ASN A 452 24.77 1.76 2.62
N LEU A 453 25.48 1.61 1.50
CA LEU A 453 26.93 1.46 1.48
C LEU A 453 27.55 2.72 0.91
N ASP A 454 28.64 3.21 1.57
CA ASP A 454 29.37 4.39 1.14
C ASP A 454 28.42 5.59 0.88
N TYR A 455 27.61 5.93 1.89
CA TYR A 455 26.59 6.97 1.79
C TYR A 455 27.21 8.35 1.95
N PHE A 456 27.01 9.20 0.94
CA PHE A 456 27.45 10.60 0.96
C PHE A 456 26.27 11.52 1.22
N PHE A 457 26.47 12.52 2.05
CA PHE A 457 25.49 13.53 2.41
C PHE A 457 26.14 14.91 2.46
N GLU A 458 25.49 15.92 1.87
CA GLU A 458 25.95 17.31 1.98
C GLU A 458 25.43 17.91 3.29
N ARG A 459 26.35 18.33 4.16
CA ARG A 459 26.06 18.96 5.44
C ARG A 459 26.87 20.21 5.58
N ASP A 460 26.22 21.31 5.92
CA ASP A 460 26.85 22.63 6.11
C ASP A 460 27.66 23.10 4.86
N GLY A 461 27.14 22.77 3.67
CA GLY A 461 27.75 23.04 2.37
C GLY A 461 28.96 22.17 2.04
N GLU A 462 29.26 21.13 2.82
CA GLU A 462 30.35 20.19 2.58
C GLU A 462 29.84 18.76 2.39
N LEU A 463 30.32 18.09 1.32
CA LEU A 463 30.02 16.70 1.08
C LEU A 463 30.76 15.80 2.07
N GLN A 464 30.04 15.11 2.93
CA GLN A 464 30.58 14.22 3.96
C GLN A 464 30.36 12.75 3.56
N ASP A 465 31.38 11.92 3.79
CA ASP A 465 31.29 10.47 3.71
C ASP A 465 30.79 9.92 5.07
N LEU A 466 29.55 9.45 5.12
CA LEU A 466 28.96 8.87 6.32
C LEU A 466 29.22 7.35 6.44
N GLY A 467 29.91 6.75 5.46
CA GLY A 467 30.13 5.30 5.40
C GLY A 467 28.82 4.51 5.24
N ASN A 468 28.68 3.44 6.02
CA ASN A 468 27.49 2.59 5.93
C ASN A 468 26.40 3.06 6.90
N THR A 469 25.28 3.59 6.37
CA THR A 469 24.15 4.08 7.17
C THR A 469 22.99 3.09 7.20
N ASN A 470 22.08 3.23 8.16
CA ASN A 470 20.83 2.44 8.19
C ASN A 470 19.88 2.91 7.08
N ILE A 471 19.18 1.97 6.45
CA ILE A 471 18.09 2.31 5.53
C ILE A 471 16.89 2.77 6.36
N ALA A 472 16.27 3.88 5.96
CA ALA A 472 15.07 4.41 6.61
C ALA A 472 13.94 3.35 6.72
N PHE A 473 13.15 3.43 7.79
CA PHE A 473 12.02 2.54 8.08
C PHE A 473 12.36 1.04 8.03
N SER A 474 13.56 0.69 8.49
CA SER A 474 14.07 -0.68 8.45
C SER A 474 14.55 -1.13 9.84
N PRO A 475 13.62 -1.44 10.77
CA PRO A 475 13.98 -1.86 12.12
C PRO A 475 14.72 -3.20 12.10
N LYS A 476 15.70 -3.36 13.02
CA LYS A 476 16.51 -4.59 13.11
C LYS A 476 15.75 -5.79 13.67
N LEU A 477 14.66 -5.54 14.41
CA LEU A 477 13.85 -6.58 15.03
C LEU A 477 12.37 -6.24 14.87
N ILE A 478 11.62 -7.19 14.32
CA ILE A 478 10.16 -7.22 14.37
C ILE A 478 9.76 -8.58 14.92
N ALA A 479 8.87 -8.60 15.89
CA ALA A 479 8.31 -9.83 16.43
C ALA A 479 6.79 -9.71 16.58
N GLY A 480 6.10 -10.83 16.47
CA GLY A 480 4.67 -10.86 16.67
C GLY A 480 4.21 -12.24 17.14
N ASN A 481 3.04 -12.30 17.72
CA ASN A 481 2.39 -13.56 18.02
C ASN A 481 0.86 -13.42 18.00
N ILE A 482 0.18 -14.51 17.69
CA ILE A 482 -1.26 -14.63 17.83
C ILE A 482 -1.53 -15.87 18.69
N ILE A 483 -2.19 -15.66 19.83
CA ILE A 483 -2.69 -16.74 20.69
C ILE A 483 -4.19 -16.80 20.47
N THR A 484 -4.70 -17.96 20.05
CA THR A 484 -6.12 -18.18 19.81
C THR A 484 -6.64 -19.28 20.72
N TYR A 485 -7.72 -18.98 21.45
CA TYR A 485 -8.53 -19.94 22.19
C TYR A 485 -9.86 -20.14 21.49
N GLN A 486 -10.11 -21.35 21.02
CA GLN A 486 -11.33 -21.75 20.30
C GLN A 486 -11.80 -23.12 20.84
N PRO A 487 -12.58 -23.14 21.96
CA PRO A 487 -13.04 -24.39 22.59
C PRO A 487 -14.06 -25.14 21.74
N ASN A 488 -14.75 -24.45 20.84
CA ASN A 488 -15.74 -25.03 19.92
C ASN A 488 -15.85 -24.13 18.67
N ASN A 489 -16.65 -24.54 17.67
CA ASN A 489 -16.79 -23.82 16.40
C ASN A 489 -17.53 -22.47 16.51
N ASN A 490 -18.18 -22.22 17.65
CA ASN A 490 -19.02 -21.05 17.83
C ASN A 490 -18.34 -19.91 18.61
N PHE A 491 -17.25 -20.19 19.30
CA PHE A 491 -16.59 -19.20 20.16
C PHE A 491 -15.10 -19.16 19.90
N GLN A 492 -14.56 -17.97 19.67
CA GLN A 492 -13.14 -17.73 19.52
C GLN A 492 -12.72 -16.44 20.23
N VAL A 493 -11.58 -16.50 20.89
CA VAL A 493 -10.86 -15.33 21.42
C VAL A 493 -9.44 -15.38 20.90
N SER A 494 -8.90 -14.23 20.51
CA SER A 494 -7.52 -14.10 20.06
C SER A 494 -6.84 -12.89 20.70
N LEU A 495 -5.59 -13.06 21.09
CA LEU A 495 -4.70 -12.00 21.52
C LEU A 495 -3.59 -11.87 20.45
N LEU A 496 -3.47 -10.68 19.89
CA LEU A 496 -2.52 -10.36 18.83
C LEU A 496 -1.51 -9.36 19.38
N SER A 497 -0.23 -9.72 19.43
CA SER A 497 0.82 -8.80 19.90
C SER A 497 1.86 -8.60 18.81
N LYS A 498 2.35 -7.38 18.68
CA LYS A 498 3.39 -6.97 17.74
C LYS A 498 4.40 -6.09 18.46
N PHE A 499 5.67 -6.40 18.30
CA PHE A 499 6.80 -5.56 18.69
C PHE A 499 7.53 -5.07 17.45
N VAL A 500 7.88 -3.80 17.41
CA VAL A 500 8.73 -3.18 16.38
C VAL A 500 9.89 -2.50 17.09
N GLY A 501 11.10 -2.86 16.69
CA GLY A 501 12.33 -2.24 17.23
C GLY A 501 12.52 -0.81 16.74
N LYS A 502 13.45 -0.09 17.38
CA LYS A 502 13.89 1.26 16.98
C LYS A 502 14.24 1.31 15.49
N GLN A 503 13.86 2.39 14.81
CA GLN A 503 14.14 2.64 13.40
C GLN A 503 14.40 4.12 13.14
N TYR A 504 15.03 4.42 12.00
CA TYR A 504 15.27 5.78 11.54
C TYR A 504 14.25 6.16 10.48
N MET A 505 13.81 7.42 10.45
CA MET A 505 12.97 8.00 9.40
C MET A 505 13.81 8.49 8.20
N GLY A 506 15.09 8.76 8.40
CA GLY A 506 16.06 9.20 7.38
C GLY A 506 17.20 8.20 7.18
N ASN A 507 18.08 8.49 6.21
CA ASN A 507 19.20 7.62 5.82
C ASN A 507 20.56 8.10 6.30
N ILE A 508 20.61 9.14 7.16
CA ILE A 508 21.86 9.76 7.66
C ILE A 508 22.18 9.41 9.11
N ASP A 509 21.47 8.46 9.70
CA ASP A 509 21.61 8.00 11.08
C ASP A 509 21.53 9.12 12.14
N SER A 510 20.77 10.19 11.85
CA SER A 510 20.54 11.28 12.80
C SER A 510 19.68 10.84 13.98
N GLU A 511 20.05 11.29 15.18
CA GLU A 511 19.24 11.09 16.40
C GLU A 511 17.85 11.76 16.29
N GLY A 512 17.74 12.88 15.55
CA GLY A 512 16.47 13.57 15.27
C GLY A 512 15.51 12.78 14.38
N SER A 513 16.02 11.76 13.68
CA SER A 513 15.23 10.92 12.78
C SER A 513 14.73 9.61 13.40
N VAL A 514 14.88 9.45 14.71
CA VAL A 514 14.58 8.17 15.39
C VAL A 514 13.11 8.03 15.74
N LEU A 515 12.54 6.88 15.41
CA LEU A 515 11.29 6.36 15.99
C LEU A 515 11.65 5.28 17.01
N ASP A 516 11.16 5.43 18.23
CA ASP A 516 11.36 4.47 19.32
C ASP A 516 10.67 3.14 19.05
N SER A 517 11.16 2.10 19.74
CA SER A 517 10.52 0.80 19.72
C SER A 517 9.16 0.83 20.43
N TYR A 518 8.22 0.04 19.94
CA TYR A 518 6.91 -0.06 20.56
C TYR A 518 6.38 -1.49 20.57
N THR A 519 5.43 -1.75 21.47
CA THR A 519 4.63 -2.96 21.51
C THR A 519 3.15 -2.60 21.43
N GLN A 520 2.42 -3.22 20.55
CA GLN A 520 0.97 -3.12 20.45
C GLN A 520 0.35 -4.49 20.72
N THR A 521 -0.74 -4.53 21.48
CA THR A 521 -1.51 -5.76 21.70
C THR A 521 -2.99 -5.49 21.51
N ASP A 522 -3.62 -6.31 20.66
CA ASP A 522 -5.03 -6.23 20.32
C ASP A 522 -5.76 -7.47 20.82
N PHE A 523 -7.00 -7.31 21.22
CA PHE A 523 -7.89 -8.37 21.67
C PHE A 523 -9.06 -8.50 20.69
N ASN A 524 -9.32 -9.74 20.24
CA ASN A 524 -10.43 -10.05 19.34
C ASN A 524 -11.30 -11.16 19.95
N ILE A 525 -12.62 -11.01 19.89
CA ILE A 525 -13.61 -12.01 20.31
C ILE A 525 -14.67 -12.19 19.22
N GLN A 526 -15.06 -13.44 18.98
CA GLN A 526 -16.11 -13.82 18.04
C GLN A 526 -17.02 -14.87 18.68
N TYR A 527 -18.34 -14.70 18.47
CA TYR A 527 -19.35 -15.65 18.93
C TYR A 527 -20.44 -15.84 17.87
N THR A 528 -20.67 -17.09 17.46
CA THR A 528 -21.68 -17.43 16.45
C THR A 528 -22.87 -18.11 17.13
N ILE A 529 -24.06 -17.56 16.92
CA ILE A 529 -25.34 -18.11 17.33
C ILE A 529 -25.97 -18.77 16.10
N ASN A 530 -25.96 -20.10 16.06
CA ASN A 530 -26.62 -20.85 14.99
C ASN A 530 -28.15 -20.90 15.23
N MET A 531 -28.92 -20.69 14.17
CA MET A 531 -30.36 -20.66 14.20
C MET A 531 -30.93 -21.63 13.11
N ASN A 532 -32.05 -22.28 13.42
CA ASN A 532 -32.74 -23.17 12.49
C ASN A 532 -34.00 -22.48 11.92
N SER A 533 -33.79 -21.33 11.25
CA SER A 533 -34.87 -20.52 10.69
C SER A 533 -34.42 -19.84 9.39
N PHE A 534 -35.19 -18.89 8.87
CA PHE A 534 -34.79 -18.04 7.75
C PHE A 534 -33.44 -17.34 8.01
N ILE A 535 -33.15 -16.96 9.26
CA ILE A 535 -31.83 -16.55 9.68
C ILE A 535 -31.05 -17.82 10.04
N LYS A 536 -29.93 -18.07 9.35
CA LYS A 536 -29.06 -19.23 9.58
C LYS A 536 -28.16 -19.04 10.80
N SER A 537 -27.58 -17.86 10.94
CA SER A 537 -26.73 -17.53 12.10
C SER A 537 -26.64 -16.02 12.34
N ILE A 538 -26.28 -15.67 13.58
CA ILE A 538 -25.85 -14.33 13.97
C ILE A 538 -24.43 -14.44 14.51
N GLU A 539 -23.49 -13.72 13.91
CA GLU A 539 -22.10 -13.64 14.34
C GLU A 539 -21.88 -12.31 15.08
N LEU A 540 -21.47 -12.37 16.33
CA LEU A 540 -21.09 -11.23 17.14
C LEU A 540 -19.57 -11.12 17.12
N SER A 541 -19.03 -9.91 16.95
CA SER A 541 -17.60 -9.63 16.94
C SER A 541 -17.27 -8.45 17.84
N GLY A 542 -16.13 -8.52 18.51
CA GLY A 542 -15.54 -7.43 19.28
C GLY A 542 -14.05 -7.36 19.03
N LEU A 543 -13.55 -6.17 18.80
CA LEU A 543 -12.13 -5.86 18.66
C LEU A 543 -11.80 -4.72 19.62
N VAL A 544 -10.75 -4.89 20.39
CA VAL A 544 -10.14 -3.82 21.18
C VAL A 544 -8.70 -3.70 20.73
N ASN A 545 -8.36 -2.61 20.11
CA ASN A 545 -7.00 -2.30 19.69
C ASN A 545 -6.25 -1.66 20.86
N ASN A 546 -4.94 -1.94 20.91
CA ASN A 546 -4.03 -1.33 21.88
C ASN A 546 -4.54 -1.44 23.33
N ILE A 547 -4.83 -2.67 23.79
CA ILE A 547 -5.47 -2.93 25.11
C ILE A 547 -4.67 -2.41 26.30
N PHE A 548 -3.38 -2.13 26.14
CA PHE A 548 -2.51 -1.58 27.17
C PHE A 548 -2.38 -0.05 27.10
N ASP A 549 -3.10 0.59 26.18
CA ASP A 549 -3.12 2.03 25.98
C ASP A 549 -1.70 2.62 25.82
N ALA A 550 -0.86 1.93 25.07
CA ALA A 550 0.52 2.36 24.83
C ALA A 550 0.56 3.58 23.88
N ASP A 551 1.43 4.52 24.17
CA ASP A 551 1.72 5.64 23.29
C ASP A 551 2.60 5.17 22.12
N ILE A 552 2.00 5.05 20.93
CA ILE A 552 2.67 4.50 19.76
C ILE A 552 2.86 5.61 18.71
N VAL A 553 4.09 5.71 18.19
CA VAL A 553 4.45 6.46 16.99
C VAL A 553 5.08 5.50 16.01
N SER A 554 4.31 5.04 15.04
CA SER A 554 4.78 3.99 14.10
C SER A 554 5.34 4.56 12.81
N ASN A 555 5.11 5.83 12.52
CA ASN A 555 5.49 6.50 11.30
C ASN A 555 5.77 7.99 11.56
N GLY A 556 6.47 8.61 10.65
CA GLY A 556 6.80 10.04 10.63
C GLY A 556 7.55 10.38 9.37
N TYR A 557 8.07 11.56 9.28
CA TYR A 557 9.01 11.98 8.25
C TYR A 557 10.15 12.78 8.87
N PHE A 558 11.29 12.75 8.19
CA PHE A 558 12.49 13.49 8.57
C PHE A 558 13.00 14.22 7.34
N TYR A 559 13.36 15.48 7.50
CA TYR A 559 13.84 16.31 6.43
C TYR A 559 15.03 17.15 6.89
N THR A 560 15.79 17.64 5.92
CA THR A 560 16.88 18.58 6.12
C THR A 560 16.75 19.71 5.11
N PHE A 561 17.16 20.90 5.52
CA PHE A 561 17.31 22.05 4.63
C PHE A 561 18.50 22.88 5.05
N ASP A 562 19.09 23.59 4.09
CA ASP A 562 20.24 24.46 4.34
C ASP A 562 19.76 25.88 4.60
N ASP A 563 20.11 26.41 5.77
CA ASP A 563 19.89 27.79 6.18
C ASP A 563 21.15 28.62 5.89
N ASP A 564 21.09 29.51 4.91
CA ASP A 564 22.10 30.50 4.56
C ASP A 564 21.65 31.95 4.87
N TYR A 565 20.40 32.09 5.35
CA TYR A 565 19.76 33.36 5.64
C TYR A 565 20.03 33.84 7.07
N SER A 566 19.92 32.99 8.09
CA SER A 566 20.08 33.35 9.51
C SER A 566 21.50 33.81 9.82
N ASN A 567 22.52 33.32 9.13
CA ASN A 567 23.89 33.72 9.25
C ASN A 567 24.53 33.89 7.87
N PRO A 568 24.36 35.06 7.21
CA PRO A 568 24.80 35.26 5.84
C PRO A 568 26.28 34.89 5.59
N GLY A 569 26.49 34.02 4.61
CA GLY A 569 27.81 33.51 4.25
C GLY A 569 28.24 32.23 4.99
N THR A 570 27.32 31.66 5.80
CA THR A 570 27.55 30.37 6.47
C THR A 570 26.32 29.50 6.18
N ILE A 571 26.50 28.37 5.52
CA ILE A 571 25.45 27.39 5.33
C ILE A 571 25.36 26.53 6.60
N THR A 572 24.16 26.36 7.14
CA THR A 572 23.90 25.47 8.29
C THR A 572 22.77 24.52 7.93
N THR A 573 23.05 23.22 7.94
CA THR A 573 22.02 22.20 7.68
C THR A 573 21.13 22.02 8.91
N ILE A 574 19.87 22.38 8.78
CA ILE A 574 18.84 22.24 9.82
C ILE A 574 18.09 20.92 9.61
N GLU A 575 17.88 20.20 10.71
CA GLU A 575 17.11 18.95 10.73
C GLU A 575 15.73 19.20 11.31
N GLY A 576 14.70 18.60 10.68
CA GLY A 576 13.33 18.63 11.16
C GLY A 576 12.66 17.27 11.07
N ALA A 577 11.63 17.06 11.89
CA ALA A 577 10.83 15.84 11.89
C ALA A 577 9.37 16.12 12.18
N GLY A 578 8.48 15.32 11.57
CA GLY A 578 7.08 15.27 11.90
C GLY A 578 6.66 13.84 12.24
N TYR A 579 5.74 13.69 13.18
CA TYR A 579 5.34 12.42 13.76
C TYR A 579 3.86 12.13 13.51
N TYR A 580 3.53 10.86 13.24
CA TYR A 580 2.15 10.39 13.11
C TYR A 580 1.79 9.46 14.27
N PRO A 581 1.22 9.99 15.37
CA PRO A 581 0.82 9.19 16.51
C PRO A 581 -0.37 8.29 16.17
N GLN A 582 -0.37 7.08 16.73
CA GLN A 582 -1.53 6.20 16.68
C GLN A 582 -2.48 6.48 17.85
N ALA A 583 -3.75 6.11 17.62
CA ALA A 583 -4.76 6.14 18.69
C ALA A 583 -4.35 5.24 19.86
N GLY A 584 -4.64 5.66 21.07
CA GLY A 584 -4.62 4.84 22.28
C GLY A 584 -5.63 3.68 22.18
N ILE A 585 -6.09 3.19 23.34
CA ILE A 585 -7.09 2.14 23.38
C ILE A 585 -8.36 2.54 22.64
N ASN A 586 -8.81 1.70 21.71
CA ASN A 586 -10.04 1.92 20.94
C ASN A 586 -10.72 0.58 20.62
N PHE A 587 -12.01 0.62 20.27
CA PHE A 587 -12.77 -0.59 20.05
C PHE A 587 -13.70 -0.54 18.83
N LEU A 588 -14.10 -1.73 18.36
CA LEU A 588 -15.14 -1.94 17.37
C LEU A 588 -15.97 -3.16 17.77
N VAL A 589 -17.30 -3.00 17.83
CA VAL A 589 -18.25 -4.08 18.14
C VAL A 589 -19.22 -4.23 16.97
N GLY A 590 -19.47 -5.44 16.53
CA GLY A 590 -20.27 -5.71 15.35
C GLY A 590 -21.14 -6.94 15.45
N ALA A 591 -22.13 -6.98 14.54
CA ALA A 591 -22.97 -8.14 14.31
C ALA A 591 -23.12 -8.40 12.80
N THR A 592 -23.10 -9.68 12.42
CA THR A 592 -23.41 -10.14 11.06
C THR A 592 -24.56 -11.12 11.11
N ILE A 593 -25.60 -10.86 10.32
CA ILE A 593 -26.77 -11.75 10.17
C ILE A 593 -26.60 -12.48 8.83
N ASN A 594 -26.59 -13.81 8.89
CA ASN A 594 -26.51 -14.69 7.74
C ASN A 594 -27.90 -15.32 7.44
N PHE A 595 -28.33 -15.21 6.19
CA PHE A 595 -29.62 -15.73 5.70
C PHE A 595 -29.42 -16.92 4.75
#